data_7783e821145980755d26ea89d4dedab4
#
_entry.id   7783e821145980755d26ea89d4dedab4
#
_cell.length_a   1.000
_cell.length_b   1.000
_cell.length_c   1.000
_cell.angle_alpha   90.00
_cell.angle_beta   90.00
_cell.angle_gamma   90.00
#
_symmetry.space_group_name_H-M   'P 1'
#
loop_
_entity.id
_entity.type
_entity.pdbx_description
1 polymer ?
#
loop_
_entity_poly.entity_id
_entity_poly.type
_entity_poly.pdbx_seq_one_letter_code
_entity_poly.pdbx_strand_id
1 'polypeptide(L)'
;MRTLILLPLLLIACSKNQPAPAAPEPTGGATTITAQIDQGKQLYVDKCSKCHGDAGQGVPDKGPPVVGPEAFPEKPRPNAKRDVDFHTAADVFAWTSKHMPGNAPGSLTTDQYLAIFAFDLTANGVKLDKPLDGPAAQAIVLHP
;
A
#
# COMPACT_ATOMS: atom_id res chain seq x y z
N MET A 1 -43.60 2.40 -62.91
CA MET A 1 -42.42 2.96 -62.26
C MET A 1 -42.53 2.63 -60.77
N ARG A 2 -41.76 1.61 -60.30
CA ARG A 2 -41.75 1.18 -58.89
C ARG A 2 -40.44 1.68 -58.28
N THR A 3 -40.55 2.64 -57.37
CA THR A 3 -39.41 3.23 -56.64
C THR A 3 -39.05 2.31 -55.45
N LEU A 4 -37.87 1.68 -55.52
CA LEU A 4 -37.31 0.91 -54.43
C LEU A 4 -36.64 1.86 -53.46
N ILE A 5 -37.14 1.96 -52.23
CA ILE A 5 -36.51 2.70 -51.15
C ILE A 5 -35.60 1.74 -50.42
N LEU A 6 -34.27 1.90 -50.55
CA LEU A 6 -33.24 1.21 -49.81
C LEU A 6 -33.10 1.89 -48.45
N LEU A 7 -33.42 1.17 -47.39
CA LEU A 7 -33.19 1.59 -46.00
C LEU A 7 -31.78 1.19 -45.58
N PRO A 8 -30.91 2.08 -45.09
CA PRO A 8 -29.60 1.69 -44.60
C PRO A 8 -29.74 1.09 -43.19
N LEU A 9 -29.26 -0.15 -43.02
CA LEU A 9 -29.18 -0.84 -41.77
C LEU A 9 -27.98 -0.27 -40.97
N LEU A 10 -28.24 0.54 -39.92
CA LEU A 10 -27.22 0.98 -38.97
C LEU A 10 -26.83 -0.16 -38.05
N LEU A 11 -25.66 -0.73 -38.28
CA LEU A 11 -25.01 -1.66 -37.33
C LEU A 11 -24.44 -0.85 -36.16
N ILE A 12 -25.12 -0.87 -35.02
CA ILE A 12 -24.59 -0.35 -33.77
C ILE A 12 -23.61 -1.41 -33.24
N ALA A 13 -22.31 -1.20 -33.43
CA ALA A 13 -21.26 -1.96 -32.80
C ALA A 13 -21.18 -1.58 -31.31
N CYS A 14 -21.71 -2.44 -30.44
CA CYS A 14 -21.46 -2.37 -28.99
C CYS A 14 -20.00 -2.73 -28.71
N SER A 15 -19.14 -1.72 -28.59
CA SER A 15 -17.77 -1.89 -28.10
C SER A 15 -17.81 -2.08 -26.57
N LYS A 16 -17.89 -3.34 -26.14
CA LYS A 16 -17.69 -3.71 -24.71
C LYS A 16 -16.21 -4.03 -24.52
N ASN A 17 -15.40 -3.02 -24.26
CA ASN A 17 -14.12 -3.14 -23.57
C ASN A 17 -13.48 -1.77 -23.43
N GLN A 18 -14.13 -0.91 -22.61
CA GLN A 18 -13.45 0.26 -22.11
C GLN A 18 -12.85 -0.15 -20.74
N PRO A 19 -11.53 -0.15 -20.56
CA PRO A 19 -10.93 -0.29 -19.22
C PRO A 19 -11.52 0.81 -18.36
N ALA A 20 -11.95 0.47 -17.15
CA ALA A 20 -12.37 1.46 -16.18
C ALA A 20 -11.23 2.50 -16.04
N PRO A 21 -11.56 3.81 -15.98
CA PRO A 21 -10.55 4.82 -15.74
C PRO A 21 -9.83 4.47 -14.43
N ALA A 22 -8.50 4.36 -14.51
CA ALA A 22 -7.67 4.20 -13.32
C ALA A 22 -7.99 5.35 -12.38
N ALA A 23 -8.34 5.02 -11.13
CA ALA A 23 -8.53 6.04 -10.11
C ALA A 23 -7.25 6.90 -10.05
N PRO A 24 -7.35 8.24 -9.99
CA PRO A 24 -6.17 9.09 -9.92
C PRO A 24 -5.34 8.69 -8.71
N GLU A 25 -4.08 8.36 -8.94
CA GLU A 25 -3.14 8.12 -7.84
C GLU A 25 -3.06 9.42 -7.01
N PRO A 26 -3.29 9.36 -5.69
CA PRO A 26 -3.22 10.54 -4.85
C PRO A 26 -1.79 11.06 -4.81
N THR A 27 -1.53 12.18 -5.48
CA THR A 27 -0.22 12.84 -5.62
C THR A 27 0.05 13.90 -4.54
N GLY A 28 -0.77 13.96 -3.50
CA GLY A 28 -0.61 14.90 -2.38
C GLY A 28 -0.62 14.18 -1.04
N GLY A 29 0.23 14.60 -0.10
CA GLY A 29 0.21 14.12 1.27
C GLY A 29 -1.17 14.33 1.91
N ALA A 30 -1.67 13.33 2.63
CA ALA A 30 -2.95 13.43 3.30
C ALA A 30 -2.92 14.48 4.42
N THR A 31 -3.92 15.35 4.46
CA THR A 31 -3.99 16.46 5.42
C THR A 31 -4.49 16.03 6.81
N THR A 32 -5.11 14.86 6.91
CA THR A 32 -5.59 14.29 8.16
C THR A 32 -5.09 12.85 8.34
N ILE A 33 -4.97 12.40 9.59
CA ILE A 33 -4.56 11.02 9.88
C ILE A 33 -5.54 9.99 9.30
N THR A 34 -6.83 10.25 9.35
CA THR A 34 -7.84 9.35 8.76
C THR A 34 -7.64 9.21 7.26
N ALA A 35 -7.48 10.34 6.55
CA ALA A 35 -7.22 10.31 5.11
C ALA A 35 -5.91 9.60 4.77
N GLN A 36 -4.86 9.76 5.61
CA GLN A 36 -3.58 9.07 5.42
C GLN A 36 -3.74 7.55 5.60
N ILE A 37 -4.46 7.10 6.63
CA ILE A 37 -4.72 5.68 6.88
C ILE A 37 -5.55 5.07 5.73
N ASP A 38 -6.58 5.75 5.26
CA ASP A 38 -7.43 5.28 4.16
C ASP A 38 -6.64 5.16 2.85
N GLN A 39 -5.81 6.15 2.54
CA GLN A 39 -4.87 6.10 1.43
C GLN A 39 -3.89 4.93 1.58
N GLY A 40 -3.33 4.77 2.76
CA GLY A 40 -2.40 3.69 3.09
C GLY A 40 -3.02 2.32 2.90
N LYS A 41 -4.27 2.13 3.33
CA LYS A 41 -5.02 0.90 3.12
C LYS A 41 -5.18 0.56 1.64
N GLN A 42 -5.54 1.54 0.81
CA GLN A 42 -5.69 1.34 -0.64
C GLN A 42 -4.35 0.95 -1.29
N LEU A 43 -3.29 1.67 -0.95
CA LEU A 43 -1.94 1.38 -1.44
C LEU A 43 -1.43 0.01 -0.95
N TYR A 44 -1.73 -0.36 0.30
CA TYR A 44 -1.38 -1.67 0.84
C TYR A 44 -2.03 -2.79 0.03
N VAL A 45 -3.32 -2.71 -0.24
CA VAL A 45 -4.04 -3.70 -1.06
C VAL A 45 -3.41 -3.83 -2.44
N ASP A 46 -3.05 -2.74 -3.07
CA ASP A 46 -2.50 -2.74 -4.43
C ASP A 46 -1.03 -3.20 -4.50
N LYS A 47 -0.20 -2.78 -3.55
CA LYS A 47 1.26 -2.93 -3.63
C LYS A 47 1.84 -4.00 -2.69
N CYS A 48 1.16 -4.36 -1.61
CA CYS A 48 1.72 -5.17 -0.51
C CYS A 48 0.97 -6.49 -0.29
N SER A 49 -0.36 -6.50 -0.42
CA SER A 49 -1.20 -7.63 0.01
C SER A 49 -0.86 -8.93 -0.69
N LYS A 50 -0.42 -8.89 -1.95
CA LYS A 50 -0.02 -10.09 -2.73
C LYS A 50 1.05 -10.92 -2.03
N CYS A 51 1.95 -10.27 -1.29
CA CYS A 51 3.04 -10.93 -0.58
C CYS A 51 2.79 -11.00 0.94
N HIS A 52 2.19 -9.97 1.52
CA HIS A 52 1.99 -9.89 2.97
C HIS A 52 0.60 -10.33 3.45
N GLY A 53 -0.30 -10.71 2.51
CA GLY A 53 -1.67 -11.11 2.80
C GLY A 53 -2.62 -9.91 2.92
N ASP A 54 -3.90 -10.13 2.66
CA ASP A 54 -4.92 -9.06 2.61
C ASP A 54 -5.15 -8.40 3.98
N ALA A 55 -4.89 -9.13 5.07
CA ALA A 55 -4.94 -8.63 6.44
C ALA A 55 -3.55 -8.43 7.06
N GLY A 56 -2.49 -8.47 6.27
CA GLY A 56 -1.11 -8.33 6.78
C GLY A 56 -0.55 -9.54 7.52
N GLN A 57 -1.23 -10.68 7.45
CA GLN A 57 -0.91 -11.90 8.18
C GLN A 57 0.31 -12.67 7.65
N GLY A 58 0.88 -12.21 6.54
CA GLY A 58 1.92 -12.93 5.79
C GLY A 58 1.35 -13.96 4.84
N VAL A 59 2.15 -14.36 3.86
CA VAL A 59 1.87 -15.45 2.93
C VAL A 59 3.10 -16.33 2.86
N PRO A 60 2.98 -17.66 3.13
CA PRO A 60 4.10 -18.59 3.06
C PRO A 60 4.89 -18.45 1.74
N ASP A 61 6.20 -18.47 1.83
CA ASP A 61 7.15 -18.34 0.71
C ASP A 61 7.09 -17.03 -0.10
N LYS A 62 6.25 -16.05 0.31
CA LYS A 62 6.12 -14.76 -0.36
C LYS A 62 6.55 -13.58 0.52
N GLY A 63 5.99 -13.46 1.71
CA GLY A 63 6.31 -12.37 2.60
C GLY A 63 5.86 -12.61 4.04
N PRO A 64 6.59 -12.07 5.01
CA PRO A 64 6.30 -12.22 6.42
C PRO A 64 5.05 -11.41 6.83
N PRO A 65 4.46 -11.69 8.01
CA PRO A 65 3.42 -10.84 8.56
C PRO A 65 3.94 -9.43 8.84
N VAL A 66 3.09 -8.45 8.56
CA VAL A 66 3.27 -7.02 8.88
C VAL A 66 2.18 -6.52 9.83
N VAL A 67 1.19 -7.38 10.12
CA VAL A 67 0.15 -7.16 11.14
C VAL A 67 0.10 -8.38 12.05
N GLY A 68 -0.09 -8.13 13.35
CA GLY A 68 -0.16 -9.16 14.39
C GLY A 68 1.11 -9.30 15.22
N PRO A 69 1.18 -10.29 16.10
CA PRO A 69 2.24 -10.40 17.12
C PRO A 69 3.65 -10.61 16.55
N GLU A 70 3.75 -11.05 15.32
CA GLU A 70 5.02 -11.22 14.62
C GLU A 70 5.38 -10.05 13.69
N ALA A 71 4.57 -8.99 13.66
CA ALA A 71 4.88 -7.80 12.88
C ALA A 71 6.11 -7.08 13.46
N PHE A 72 6.91 -6.52 12.58
CA PHE A 72 8.05 -5.65 12.91
C PHE A 72 8.95 -6.19 14.05
N PRO A 73 9.42 -7.46 14.01
CA PRO A 73 10.24 -7.99 15.09
C PRO A 73 11.51 -7.15 15.27
N GLU A 74 11.95 -6.97 16.54
CA GLU A 74 13.17 -6.19 16.84
C GLU A 74 14.36 -6.72 16.03
N LYS A 75 14.66 -8.00 16.20
CA LYS A 75 15.78 -8.64 15.48
C LYS A 75 15.36 -9.15 14.10
N PRO A 76 16.26 -9.15 13.13
CA PRO A 76 16.02 -9.81 11.85
C PRO A 76 15.58 -11.27 12.02
N ARG A 77 14.59 -11.71 11.23
CA ARG A 77 14.23 -13.13 11.17
C ARG A 77 15.39 -13.94 10.58
N PRO A 78 15.52 -15.23 10.91
CA PRO A 78 16.47 -16.10 10.25
C PRO A 78 16.34 -16.04 8.73
N ASN A 79 17.45 -15.90 8.02
CA ASN A 79 17.51 -15.76 6.56
C ASN A 79 16.82 -14.52 5.97
N ALA A 80 16.46 -13.54 6.78
CA ALA A 80 15.95 -12.26 6.28
C ALA A 80 17.06 -11.47 5.58
N LYS A 81 16.66 -10.65 4.60
CA LYS A 81 17.57 -9.69 3.96
C LYS A 81 17.88 -8.48 4.84
N ARG A 82 17.11 -8.30 5.92
CA ARG A 82 17.30 -7.21 6.88
C ARG A 82 18.47 -7.52 7.78
N ASP A 83 19.38 -6.57 7.93
CA ASP A 83 20.59 -6.61 8.75
C ASP A 83 20.60 -5.57 9.88
N VAL A 84 19.49 -4.85 10.05
CA VAL A 84 19.31 -3.80 11.08
C VAL A 84 18.21 -4.18 12.06
N ASP A 85 18.33 -3.73 13.30
CA ASP A 85 17.29 -3.89 14.31
C ASP A 85 16.18 -2.85 14.11
N PHE A 86 14.97 -3.17 14.58
CA PHE A 86 13.82 -2.26 14.58
C PHE A 86 13.48 -1.88 16.02
N HIS A 87 13.88 -0.69 16.47
CA HIS A 87 13.52 -0.13 17.77
C HIS A 87 12.34 0.83 17.67
N THR A 88 12.32 1.62 16.61
CA THR A 88 11.30 2.65 16.37
C THR A 88 10.56 2.41 15.06
N ALA A 89 9.41 3.06 14.90
CA ALA A 89 8.71 3.08 13.63
C ALA A 89 9.55 3.69 12.49
N ALA A 90 10.47 4.61 12.82
CA ALA A 90 11.38 5.18 11.81
C ALA A 90 12.38 4.15 11.26
N ASP A 91 12.84 3.20 12.07
CA ASP A 91 13.74 2.14 11.61
C ASP A 91 13.05 1.24 10.58
N VAL A 92 11.79 0.84 10.88
CA VAL A 92 10.96 0.07 9.96
C VAL A 92 10.72 0.84 8.66
N PHE A 93 10.34 2.12 8.78
CA PHE A 93 10.12 2.99 7.63
C PHE A 93 11.36 3.14 6.75
N ALA A 94 12.52 3.41 7.37
CA ALA A 94 13.78 3.60 6.66
C ALA A 94 14.21 2.35 5.88
N TRP A 95 13.96 1.17 6.44
CA TRP A 95 14.25 -0.10 5.76
C TRP A 95 13.22 -0.38 4.67
N THR A 96 11.93 -0.27 4.98
CA THR A 96 10.82 -0.61 4.08
C THR A 96 10.83 0.27 2.83
N SER A 97 11.04 1.58 2.97
CA SER A 97 11.07 2.51 1.84
C SER A 97 12.18 2.23 0.82
N LYS A 98 13.24 1.52 1.22
CA LYS A 98 14.34 1.13 0.33
C LYS A 98 14.16 -0.25 -0.29
N HIS A 99 13.43 -1.15 0.37
CA HIS A 99 13.43 -2.57 0.00
C HIS A 99 12.07 -3.10 -0.45
N MET A 100 11.00 -2.34 -0.21
CA MET A 100 9.63 -2.71 -0.60
C MET A 100 9.06 -1.75 -1.64
N PRO A 101 8.09 -2.20 -2.44
CA PRO A 101 7.68 -3.59 -2.65
C PRO A 101 8.83 -4.44 -3.19
N GLY A 102 8.92 -5.72 -2.79
CA GLY A 102 10.06 -6.57 -3.13
C GLY A 102 10.29 -6.80 -4.64
N ASN A 103 9.26 -6.61 -5.47
CA ASN A 103 9.32 -6.67 -6.94
C ASN A 103 9.67 -5.31 -7.59
N ALA A 104 9.60 -4.21 -6.83
CA ALA A 104 9.92 -2.86 -7.29
C ALA A 104 10.42 -1.99 -6.12
N PRO A 105 11.58 -2.28 -5.52
CA PRO A 105 12.10 -1.56 -4.36
C PRO A 105 12.24 -0.07 -4.62
N GLY A 106 11.80 0.76 -3.67
CA GLY A 106 11.92 2.22 -3.74
C GLY A 106 11.02 2.91 -4.78
N SER A 107 10.01 2.20 -5.32
CA SER A 107 9.16 2.72 -6.41
C SER A 107 8.05 3.67 -5.97
N LEU A 108 7.76 3.76 -4.68
CA LEU A 108 6.73 4.64 -4.15
C LEU A 108 7.33 5.98 -3.69
N THR A 109 6.48 7.00 -3.63
CA THR A 109 6.87 8.28 -3.02
C THR A 109 6.97 8.16 -1.51
N THR A 110 7.67 9.09 -0.87
CA THR A 110 7.75 9.17 0.60
C THR A 110 6.37 9.21 1.25
N ASP A 111 5.45 10.02 0.71
CA ASP A 111 4.09 10.15 1.22
C ASP A 111 3.29 8.85 1.08
N GLN A 112 3.49 8.11 -0.01
CA GLN A 112 2.85 6.81 -0.20
C GLN A 112 3.37 5.77 0.81
N TYR A 113 4.68 5.72 1.06
CA TYR A 113 5.24 4.87 2.10
C TYR A 113 4.75 5.25 3.49
N LEU A 114 4.70 6.55 3.82
CA LEU A 114 4.17 7.03 5.10
C LEU A 114 2.69 6.68 5.28
N ALA A 115 1.89 6.76 4.22
CA ALA A 115 0.48 6.38 4.25
C ALA A 115 0.31 4.87 4.50
N ILE A 116 1.01 4.01 3.76
CA ILE A 116 1.00 2.54 4.00
C ILE A 116 1.41 2.26 5.44
N PHE A 117 2.47 2.91 5.92
CA PHE A 117 2.99 2.64 7.24
C PHE A 117 2.07 3.15 8.37
N ALA A 118 1.36 4.27 8.16
CA ALA A 118 0.31 4.72 9.08
C ALA A 118 -0.83 3.69 9.17
N PHE A 119 -1.22 3.08 8.06
CA PHE A 119 -2.19 1.97 8.05
C PHE A 119 -1.64 0.75 8.82
N ASP A 120 -0.42 0.29 8.54
CA ASP A 120 0.20 -0.87 9.18
C ASP A 120 0.35 -0.67 10.70
N LEU A 121 0.81 0.50 11.15
CA LEU A 121 0.92 0.83 12.56
C LEU A 121 -0.45 0.82 13.26
N THR A 122 -1.46 1.41 12.62
CA THR A 122 -2.83 1.43 13.17
C THR A 122 -3.43 0.02 13.23
N ALA A 123 -3.20 -0.81 12.21
CA ALA A 123 -3.62 -2.21 12.21
C ALA A 123 -2.95 -3.04 13.32
N ASN A 124 -1.76 -2.62 13.77
CA ASN A 124 -1.05 -3.19 14.92
C ASN A 124 -1.42 -2.52 16.27
N GLY A 125 -2.45 -1.69 16.30
CA GLY A 125 -2.97 -1.07 17.53
C GLY A 125 -2.24 0.19 17.99
N VAL A 126 -1.32 0.72 17.19
CA VAL A 126 -0.66 2.01 17.47
C VAL A 126 -1.67 3.14 17.21
N LYS A 127 -1.89 4.00 18.21
CA LYS A 127 -2.75 5.18 18.07
C LYS A 127 -1.96 6.33 17.47
N LEU A 128 -2.45 6.87 16.38
CA LEU A 128 -1.89 8.03 15.71
C LEU A 128 -2.88 9.20 15.81
N ASP A 129 -2.47 10.31 16.41
CA ASP A 129 -3.31 11.50 16.61
C ASP A 129 -3.18 12.53 15.47
N LYS A 130 -2.14 12.40 14.66
CA LYS A 130 -1.83 13.28 13.52
C LYS A 130 -1.22 12.47 12.38
N PRO A 131 -1.18 13.02 11.16
CA PRO A 131 -0.49 12.35 10.05
C PRO A 131 0.93 11.95 10.43
N LEU A 132 1.30 10.73 10.04
CA LEU A 132 2.63 10.19 10.26
C LEU A 132 3.61 10.91 9.33
N ASP A 133 4.70 11.41 9.93
CA ASP A 133 5.86 11.97 9.25
C ASP A 133 7.15 11.37 9.84
N GLY A 134 8.31 11.77 9.35
CA GLY A 134 9.58 11.27 9.85
C GLY A 134 9.80 11.50 11.35
N PRO A 135 9.60 12.73 11.88
CA PRO A 135 9.67 13.01 13.31
C PRO A 135 8.67 12.22 14.15
N ALA A 136 7.41 12.07 13.67
CA ALA A 136 6.40 11.27 14.37
C ALA A 136 6.79 9.79 14.41
N ALA A 137 7.31 9.23 13.31
CA ALA A 137 7.79 7.85 13.28
C ALA A 137 8.96 7.61 14.25
N GLN A 138 9.88 8.56 14.40
CA GLN A 138 10.99 8.47 15.35
C GLN A 138 10.53 8.44 16.81
N ALA A 139 9.42 9.09 17.12
CA ALA A 139 8.87 9.11 18.48
C ALA A 139 8.10 7.85 18.87
N ILE A 140 7.76 6.98 17.89
CA ILE A 140 7.03 5.74 18.14
C ILE A 140 8.04 4.61 18.41
N VAL A 141 8.16 4.23 19.69
CA VAL A 141 8.97 3.09 20.13
C VAL A 141 8.17 1.82 19.96
N LEU A 142 8.72 0.87 19.20
CA LEU A 142 8.10 -0.45 18.94
C LEU A 142 8.59 -1.49 19.94
N HIS A 143 9.87 -1.41 20.31
CA HIS A 143 10.52 -2.32 21.25
C HIS A 143 11.29 -1.45 22.27
N PRO A 144 10.73 -1.26 23.49
CA PRO A 144 11.33 -0.44 24.55
C PRO A 144 12.54 -1.12 25.24
#